data_c8ff7937c5e448458806ea83afb3a6dd
#
_entry.id   c8ff7937c5e448458806ea83afb3a6dd
#
_cell.length_a   1.000
_cell.length_b   1.000
_cell.length_c   1.000
_cell.angle_alpha   90.00
_cell.angle_beta   90.00
_cell.angle_gamma   90.00
#
_symmetry.space_group_name_H-M   'P 1'
#
loop_
_entity.id
_entity.type
_entity.pdbx_description
1 polymer ?
#
loop_
_entity_poly.entity_id
_entity_poly.type
_entity_poly.pdbx_seq_one_letter_code
_entity_poly.pdbx_strand_id
1 'polypeptide(L)'
;MSGTLYLVATPIGNLGDFSPRAVETLENADFIAAEDTRVSIKLLNHFNIKKPLVSYHEHNHVSAGQAILARLLAGESCALVTDAGTPAVSDPGEDLVRLCAENGVRVLSIPGCCAAVNALAVSGLPTGRFTFEGFLTVNKKSRREHLDSLRGERRTMIFHEAPHKLAATLADLRDTFGPDRQIALCRELTKLHEETRRTTLGEAADYYAANPPKGEFVLVVAGAQQETGAVVTLEEGVEQVLALREQGMRLKDAAREVAEHTGLSKNELYTAALNR
;
A
#
# COMPACT_ATOMS: atom_id res chain seq x y z
N MET A 1 -23.78 -27.87 9.40
CA MET A 1 -22.54 -27.02 9.51
C MET A 1 -22.70 -25.90 8.53
N SER A 2 -22.31 -24.69 8.88
CA SER A 2 -22.27 -23.56 7.93
C SER A 2 -21.28 -23.85 6.80
N GLY A 3 -21.53 -23.28 5.63
CA GLY A 3 -20.59 -23.31 4.50
C GLY A 3 -19.37 -22.45 4.75
N THR A 4 -18.58 -22.24 3.69
CA THR A 4 -17.33 -21.47 3.74
C THR A 4 -17.35 -20.35 2.71
N LEU A 5 -16.94 -19.14 3.10
CA LEU A 5 -16.62 -18.05 2.18
C LEU A 5 -15.15 -18.15 1.77
N TYR A 6 -14.89 -18.25 0.46
CA TYR A 6 -13.55 -18.23 -0.09
C TYR A 6 -13.31 -16.87 -0.77
N LEU A 7 -12.26 -16.16 -0.37
CA LEU A 7 -11.77 -14.98 -1.07
C LEU A 7 -10.77 -15.45 -2.12
N VAL A 8 -11.12 -15.37 -3.40
CA VAL A 8 -10.30 -15.92 -4.47
C VAL A 8 -9.68 -14.78 -5.27
N ALA A 9 -8.36 -14.61 -5.14
CA ALA A 9 -7.62 -13.61 -5.90
C ALA A 9 -7.62 -13.98 -7.40
N THR A 10 -7.97 -13.00 -8.24
CA THR A 10 -8.02 -13.12 -9.70
C THR A 10 -6.81 -12.49 -10.38
N PRO A 11 -6.48 -12.87 -11.63
CA PRO A 11 -5.37 -12.27 -12.37
C PRO A 11 -5.50 -10.75 -12.53
N ILE A 12 -4.38 -10.04 -12.47
CA ILE A 12 -4.30 -8.58 -12.66
C ILE A 12 -3.88 -8.17 -14.07
N GLY A 13 -3.83 -9.11 -15.00
CA GLY A 13 -3.47 -8.84 -16.40
C GLY A 13 -2.94 -10.06 -17.15
N ASN A 14 -2.53 -11.12 -16.44
CA ASN A 14 -2.00 -12.34 -17.04
C ASN A 14 -2.75 -13.57 -16.49
N LEU A 15 -3.47 -14.26 -17.37
CA LEU A 15 -4.23 -15.46 -16.98
C LEU A 15 -3.34 -16.59 -16.46
N GLY A 16 -2.05 -16.61 -16.82
CA GLY A 16 -1.07 -17.55 -16.31
C GLY A 16 -0.77 -17.44 -14.81
N ASP A 17 -1.13 -16.30 -14.19
CA ASP A 17 -0.97 -16.06 -12.76
C ASP A 17 -2.12 -16.62 -11.92
N PHE A 18 -3.13 -17.22 -12.55
CA PHE A 18 -4.25 -17.82 -11.84
C PHE A 18 -3.86 -19.19 -11.30
N SER A 19 -3.83 -19.31 -9.97
CA SER A 19 -3.32 -20.55 -9.34
C SER A 19 -4.26 -21.74 -9.57
N PRO A 20 -3.71 -22.98 -9.70
CA PRO A 20 -4.53 -24.19 -9.78
C PRO A 20 -5.54 -24.32 -8.63
N ARG A 21 -5.15 -23.92 -7.41
CA ARG A 21 -6.03 -23.92 -6.24
C ARG A 21 -7.17 -22.92 -6.35
N ALA A 22 -6.96 -21.77 -7.01
CA ALA A 22 -8.03 -20.82 -7.26
C ALA A 22 -9.06 -21.40 -8.22
N VAL A 23 -8.61 -22.04 -9.31
CA VAL A 23 -9.48 -22.76 -10.26
C VAL A 23 -10.29 -23.83 -9.54
N GLU A 24 -9.63 -24.74 -8.81
CA GLU A 24 -10.27 -25.81 -8.05
C GLU A 24 -11.28 -25.28 -7.03
N THR A 25 -10.97 -24.16 -6.35
CA THR A 25 -11.88 -23.54 -5.38
C THR A 25 -13.13 -23.03 -6.07
N LEU A 26 -13.01 -22.38 -7.23
CA LEU A 26 -14.17 -21.92 -8.00
C LEU A 26 -15.01 -23.08 -8.54
N GLU A 27 -14.38 -24.16 -8.96
CA GLU A 27 -15.05 -25.38 -9.42
C GLU A 27 -15.83 -26.07 -8.31
N ASN A 28 -15.37 -26.02 -7.07
CA ASN A 28 -15.97 -26.69 -5.94
C ASN A 28 -16.96 -25.84 -5.15
N ALA A 29 -16.93 -24.51 -5.29
CA ALA A 29 -17.92 -23.62 -4.65
C ALA A 29 -19.32 -23.85 -5.22
N ASP A 30 -20.36 -23.69 -4.38
CA ASP A 30 -21.73 -23.83 -4.83
C ASP A 30 -22.18 -22.64 -5.69
N PHE A 31 -21.63 -21.46 -5.42
CA PHE A 31 -21.84 -20.27 -6.24
C PHE A 31 -20.67 -19.29 -6.08
N ILE A 32 -20.62 -18.33 -7.02
CA ILE A 32 -19.57 -17.30 -7.04
C ILE A 32 -20.23 -15.93 -6.91
N ALA A 33 -19.75 -15.13 -5.95
CA ALA A 33 -20.08 -13.73 -5.80
C ALA A 33 -19.03 -12.90 -6.56
N ALA A 34 -19.45 -12.02 -7.47
CA ALA A 34 -18.58 -11.29 -8.36
C ALA A 34 -18.93 -9.80 -8.37
N GLU A 35 -17.91 -8.95 -8.43
CA GLU A 35 -18.04 -7.49 -8.54
C GLU A 35 -18.74 -7.12 -9.85
N ASP A 36 -18.12 -7.42 -10.98
CA ASP A 36 -18.78 -7.38 -12.29
C ASP A 36 -18.89 -8.78 -12.89
N THR A 37 -20.11 -9.31 -12.92
CA THR A 37 -20.39 -10.64 -13.48
C THR A 37 -20.00 -10.77 -14.95
N ARG A 38 -19.97 -9.67 -15.72
CA ARG A 38 -19.56 -9.65 -17.14
C ARG A 38 -18.06 -9.84 -17.30
N VAL A 39 -17.26 -9.34 -16.36
CA VAL A 39 -15.81 -9.54 -16.32
C VAL A 39 -15.51 -10.96 -15.85
N SER A 40 -16.10 -11.35 -14.72
CA SER A 40 -15.89 -12.67 -14.11
C SER A 40 -16.27 -13.81 -15.04
N ILE A 41 -17.37 -13.70 -15.83
CA ILE A 41 -17.78 -14.77 -16.75
C ILE A 41 -16.74 -15.03 -17.85
N LYS A 42 -15.95 -14.02 -18.25
CA LYS A 42 -14.86 -14.21 -19.22
C LYS A 42 -13.75 -15.08 -18.64
N LEU A 43 -13.38 -14.77 -17.38
CA LEU A 43 -12.38 -15.56 -16.63
C LEU A 43 -12.86 -17.01 -16.46
N LEU A 44 -14.09 -17.19 -15.98
CA LEU A 44 -14.68 -18.51 -15.74
C LEU A 44 -14.78 -19.33 -17.04
N ASN A 45 -15.20 -18.72 -18.13
CA ASN A 45 -15.27 -19.37 -19.44
C ASN A 45 -13.87 -19.82 -19.93
N HIS A 46 -12.84 -19.01 -19.70
CA HIS A 46 -11.46 -19.38 -20.10
C HIS A 46 -10.99 -20.67 -19.38
N PHE A 47 -11.39 -20.85 -18.12
CA PHE A 47 -11.06 -22.05 -17.33
C PHE A 47 -12.16 -23.12 -17.36
N ASN A 48 -13.19 -22.98 -18.22
CA ASN A 48 -14.32 -23.90 -18.35
C ASN A 48 -15.14 -24.08 -17.06
N ILE A 49 -15.13 -23.11 -16.16
CA ILE A 49 -15.87 -23.14 -14.91
C ILE A 49 -17.31 -22.70 -15.14
N LYS A 50 -18.29 -23.54 -14.75
CA LYS A 50 -19.72 -23.27 -14.88
C LYS A 50 -20.39 -23.28 -13.51
N LYS A 51 -20.55 -22.12 -12.90
CA LYS A 51 -21.16 -21.94 -11.57
C LYS A 51 -22.19 -20.80 -11.59
N PRO A 52 -23.21 -20.87 -10.72
CA PRO A 52 -24.11 -19.74 -10.53
C PRO A 52 -23.34 -18.50 -10.10
N LEU A 53 -23.62 -17.37 -10.74
CA LEU A 53 -23.02 -16.07 -10.40
C LEU A 53 -24.06 -15.21 -9.67
N VAL A 54 -23.64 -14.54 -8.62
CA VAL A 54 -24.39 -13.47 -7.94
C VAL A 54 -23.56 -12.18 -7.98
N SER A 55 -24.22 -11.05 -8.20
CA SER A 55 -23.54 -9.75 -8.18
C SER A 55 -23.32 -9.28 -6.76
N TYR A 56 -22.09 -8.84 -6.43
CA TYR A 56 -21.72 -8.26 -5.15
C TYR A 56 -20.73 -7.11 -5.36
N HIS A 57 -21.20 -5.89 -5.32
CA HIS A 57 -20.44 -4.66 -5.59
C HIS A 57 -20.81 -3.57 -4.58
N GLU A 58 -20.08 -2.46 -4.56
CA GLU A 58 -20.24 -1.37 -3.59
C GLU A 58 -21.70 -0.86 -3.45
N HIS A 59 -22.46 -0.84 -4.54
CA HIS A 59 -23.82 -0.31 -4.52
C HIS A 59 -24.90 -1.30 -4.00
N ASN A 60 -24.60 -2.61 -3.93
CA ASN A 60 -25.55 -3.62 -3.47
C ASN A 60 -25.06 -4.44 -2.27
N HIS A 61 -23.84 -4.17 -1.75
CA HIS A 61 -23.12 -4.99 -0.76
C HIS A 61 -23.95 -5.33 0.49
N VAL A 62 -24.83 -4.43 0.94
CA VAL A 62 -25.66 -4.66 2.13
C VAL A 62 -26.70 -5.77 1.86
N SER A 63 -27.52 -5.61 0.81
CA SER A 63 -28.59 -6.58 0.50
C SER A 63 -28.04 -7.90 -0.04
N ALA A 64 -27.04 -7.83 -0.93
CA ALA A 64 -26.39 -9.02 -1.47
C ALA A 64 -25.61 -9.76 -0.37
N GLY A 65 -24.94 -9.05 0.53
CA GLY A 65 -24.21 -9.64 1.65
C GLY A 65 -25.13 -10.47 2.58
N GLN A 66 -26.30 -9.94 2.91
CA GLN A 66 -27.29 -10.70 3.71
C GLN A 66 -27.79 -11.94 2.98
N ALA A 67 -28.05 -11.86 1.68
CA ALA A 67 -28.47 -13.01 0.88
C ALA A 67 -27.36 -14.08 0.79
N ILE A 68 -26.11 -13.67 0.61
CA ILE A 68 -24.95 -14.57 0.60
C ILE A 68 -24.78 -15.23 1.97
N LEU A 69 -24.86 -14.45 3.07
CA LEU A 69 -24.76 -14.98 4.43
C LEU A 69 -25.84 -16.05 4.69
N ALA A 70 -27.10 -15.79 4.30
CA ALA A 70 -28.18 -16.76 4.50
C ALA A 70 -27.88 -18.11 3.82
N ARG A 71 -27.32 -18.10 2.60
CA ARG A 71 -26.90 -19.31 1.88
C ARG A 71 -25.72 -20.02 2.56
N LEU A 72 -24.73 -19.25 3.03
CA LEU A 72 -23.60 -19.79 3.80
C LEU A 72 -24.05 -20.46 5.10
N LEU A 73 -24.99 -19.86 5.82
CA LEU A 73 -25.58 -20.44 7.04
C LEU A 73 -26.40 -21.70 6.74
N ALA A 74 -27.01 -21.79 5.55
CA ALA A 74 -27.68 -22.98 5.07
C ALA A 74 -26.74 -24.12 4.66
N GLY A 75 -25.42 -23.88 4.67
CA GLY A 75 -24.39 -24.88 4.37
C GLY A 75 -23.79 -24.80 2.97
N GLU A 76 -24.21 -23.86 2.12
CA GLU A 76 -23.62 -23.64 0.81
C GLU A 76 -22.26 -22.92 0.96
N SER A 77 -21.33 -23.18 0.05
CA SER A 77 -20.03 -22.48 -0.06
C SER A 77 -20.06 -21.38 -1.13
N CYS A 78 -19.41 -20.27 -0.86
CA CYS A 78 -19.31 -19.14 -1.79
C CYS A 78 -17.86 -18.80 -2.09
N ALA A 79 -17.53 -18.58 -3.35
CA ALA A 79 -16.27 -17.92 -3.73
C ALA A 79 -16.55 -16.46 -4.09
N LEU A 80 -15.88 -15.51 -3.40
CA LEU A 80 -15.90 -14.09 -3.73
C LEU A 80 -14.72 -13.80 -4.64
N VAL A 81 -15.00 -13.16 -5.78
CA VAL A 81 -14.01 -12.67 -6.74
C VAL A 81 -14.25 -11.19 -7.03
N THR A 82 -13.19 -10.47 -7.37
CA THR A 82 -13.22 -9.10 -7.88
C THR A 82 -12.75 -9.06 -9.33
N ASP A 83 -12.85 -7.94 -9.99
CA ASP A 83 -12.48 -7.80 -11.39
C ASP A 83 -11.00 -8.10 -11.62
N ALA A 84 -10.12 -7.72 -10.66
CA ALA A 84 -8.70 -8.00 -10.72
C ALA A 84 -8.07 -7.97 -9.30
N GLY A 85 -7.28 -8.95 -8.95
CA GLY A 85 -6.52 -8.97 -7.71
C GLY A 85 -7.21 -9.66 -6.54
N THR A 86 -6.86 -9.27 -5.33
CA THR A 86 -7.31 -9.88 -4.08
C THR A 86 -8.58 -9.20 -3.57
N PRO A 87 -9.71 -9.90 -3.43
CA PRO A 87 -10.96 -9.34 -2.89
C PRO A 87 -10.78 -8.72 -1.50
N ALA A 88 -11.62 -7.74 -1.18
CA ALA A 88 -11.62 -7.00 0.09
C ALA A 88 -10.40 -6.11 0.34
N VAL A 89 -9.52 -5.91 -0.65
CA VAL A 89 -8.38 -4.99 -0.56
C VAL A 89 -8.50 -3.93 -1.66
N SER A 90 -9.04 -2.77 -1.36
CA SER A 90 -9.50 -1.71 -2.29
C SER A 90 -10.66 -2.13 -3.21
N ASP A 91 -11.24 -3.27 -2.95
CA ASP A 91 -12.32 -3.89 -3.71
C ASP A 91 -13.45 -4.30 -2.78
N PRO A 92 -14.67 -4.56 -3.27
CA PRO A 92 -15.78 -5.06 -2.44
C PRO A 92 -15.42 -6.36 -1.72
N GLY A 93 -15.87 -6.50 -0.46
CA GLY A 93 -15.66 -7.74 0.29
C GLY A 93 -15.44 -7.57 1.78
N GLU A 94 -14.87 -6.45 2.24
CA GLU A 94 -14.60 -6.20 3.66
C GLU A 94 -15.85 -6.39 4.52
N ASP A 95 -16.98 -5.80 4.12
CA ASP A 95 -18.24 -5.92 4.84
C ASP A 95 -18.75 -7.36 4.88
N LEU A 96 -18.60 -8.12 3.79
CA LEU A 96 -19.00 -9.53 3.75
C LEU A 96 -18.12 -10.40 4.65
N VAL A 97 -16.82 -10.14 4.67
CA VAL A 97 -15.89 -10.83 5.58
C VAL A 97 -16.27 -10.56 7.04
N ARG A 98 -16.49 -9.29 7.38
CA ARG A 98 -16.94 -8.90 8.73
C ARG A 98 -18.25 -9.58 9.10
N LEU A 99 -19.25 -9.53 8.20
CA LEU A 99 -20.55 -10.15 8.40
C LEU A 99 -20.43 -11.66 8.62
N CYS A 100 -19.59 -12.35 7.85
CA CYS A 100 -19.33 -13.77 8.02
C CYS A 100 -18.67 -14.08 9.37
N ALA A 101 -17.67 -13.29 9.77
CA ALA A 101 -16.96 -13.45 11.04
C ALA A 101 -17.91 -13.28 12.24
N GLU A 102 -18.77 -12.26 12.22
CA GLU A 102 -19.77 -11.98 13.25
C GLU A 102 -20.79 -13.12 13.40
N ASN A 103 -21.04 -13.87 12.33
CA ASN A 103 -22.01 -14.99 12.32
C ASN A 103 -21.34 -16.38 12.38
N GLY A 104 -20.04 -16.46 12.70
CA GLY A 104 -19.32 -17.71 12.85
C GLY A 104 -19.16 -18.52 11.56
N VAL A 105 -19.29 -17.87 10.39
CA VAL A 105 -19.04 -18.49 9.10
C VAL A 105 -17.53 -18.48 8.83
N ARG A 106 -17.00 -19.63 8.42
CA ARG A 106 -15.60 -19.78 8.08
C ARG A 106 -15.26 -18.96 6.83
N VAL A 107 -14.19 -18.13 6.92
CA VAL A 107 -13.63 -17.38 5.78
C VAL A 107 -12.24 -17.89 5.50
N LEU A 108 -11.94 -18.19 4.23
CA LEU A 108 -10.62 -18.63 3.77
C LEU A 108 -10.15 -17.78 2.61
N SER A 109 -8.88 -17.36 2.67
CA SER A 109 -8.23 -16.69 1.55
C SER A 109 -7.50 -17.70 0.67
N ILE A 110 -7.71 -17.58 -0.64
CA ILE A 110 -6.95 -18.30 -1.67
C ILE A 110 -5.94 -17.31 -2.23
N PRO A 111 -4.64 -17.43 -1.86
CA PRO A 111 -3.61 -16.50 -2.28
C PRO A 111 -3.47 -16.42 -3.80
N GLY A 112 -3.17 -15.22 -4.27
CA GLY A 112 -2.94 -14.95 -5.69
C GLY A 112 -2.43 -13.54 -5.92
N CYS A 113 -2.78 -12.97 -7.07
CA CYS A 113 -2.29 -11.67 -7.50
C CYS A 113 -2.70 -10.54 -6.54
N CYS A 114 -1.72 -9.69 -6.24
CA CYS A 114 -1.91 -8.45 -5.48
C CYS A 114 -0.97 -7.38 -6.07
N ALA A 115 -1.51 -6.42 -6.79
CA ALA A 115 -0.72 -5.39 -7.48
C ALA A 115 0.17 -4.59 -6.51
N ALA A 116 -0.35 -4.25 -5.33
CA ALA A 116 0.37 -3.48 -4.32
C ALA A 116 1.64 -4.21 -3.83
N VAL A 117 1.53 -5.50 -3.50
CA VAL A 117 2.67 -6.29 -3.01
C VAL A 117 3.68 -6.55 -4.13
N ASN A 118 3.21 -6.85 -5.35
CA ASN A 118 4.09 -7.03 -6.50
C ASN A 118 4.86 -5.76 -6.84
N ALA A 119 4.19 -4.60 -6.85
CA ALA A 119 4.84 -3.31 -7.05
C ALA A 119 5.89 -3.02 -5.97
N LEU A 120 5.55 -3.26 -4.70
CA LEU A 120 6.48 -3.09 -3.58
C LEU A 120 7.74 -3.95 -3.77
N ALA A 121 7.57 -5.23 -4.13
CA ALA A 121 8.68 -6.17 -4.30
C ALA A 121 9.67 -5.74 -5.40
N VAL A 122 9.17 -5.11 -6.49
CA VAL A 122 10.01 -4.66 -7.60
C VAL A 122 10.42 -3.19 -7.49
N SER A 123 9.94 -2.45 -6.50
CA SER A 123 10.17 -1.00 -6.38
C SER A 123 11.64 -0.61 -6.14
N GLY A 124 12.39 -1.47 -5.44
CA GLY A 124 13.74 -1.14 -4.95
C GLY A 124 13.74 -0.26 -3.69
N LEU A 125 12.57 0.02 -3.12
CA LEU A 125 12.41 0.75 -1.86
C LEU A 125 12.30 -0.22 -0.66
N PRO A 126 12.49 0.25 0.59
CA PRO A 126 12.39 -0.60 1.77
C PRO A 126 11.02 -1.29 1.87
N THR A 127 11.04 -2.62 2.02
CA THR A 127 9.84 -3.48 2.03
C THR A 127 9.44 -3.96 3.42
N GLY A 128 10.31 -3.82 4.42
CA GLY A 128 10.09 -4.38 5.76
C GLY A 128 8.92 -3.78 6.52
N ARG A 129 8.59 -2.51 6.26
CA ARG A 129 7.42 -1.81 6.79
C ARG A 129 6.88 -0.88 5.72
N PHE A 130 5.59 -0.97 5.44
CA PHE A 130 4.92 -0.14 4.43
C PHE A 130 3.50 0.19 4.85
N THR A 131 2.90 1.14 4.16
CA THR A 131 1.47 1.47 4.26
C THR A 131 0.83 1.30 2.89
N PHE A 132 -0.43 0.89 2.89
CA PHE A 132 -1.24 0.82 1.70
C PHE A 132 -2.31 1.91 1.77
N GLU A 133 -2.18 2.92 0.91
CA GLU A 133 -3.01 4.13 0.90
C GLU A 133 -4.16 4.04 -0.13
N GLY A 134 -4.15 2.99 -0.99
CA GLY A 134 -5.18 2.77 -2.00
C GLY A 134 -5.26 3.88 -3.03
N PHE A 135 -6.48 4.21 -3.47
CA PHE A 135 -6.73 5.31 -4.40
C PHE A 135 -6.97 6.63 -3.65
N LEU A 136 -6.28 7.68 -4.09
CA LEU A 136 -6.54 9.01 -3.57
C LEU A 136 -7.91 9.51 -4.03
N THR A 137 -8.66 10.13 -3.11
CA THR A 137 -9.99 10.69 -3.40
C THR A 137 -9.92 11.80 -4.44
N VAL A 138 -10.97 11.93 -5.26
CA VAL A 138 -11.11 13.03 -6.24
C VAL A 138 -11.43 14.36 -5.59
N ASN A 139 -11.96 14.38 -4.37
CA ASN A 139 -12.23 15.61 -3.62
C ASN A 139 -10.91 16.25 -3.21
N LYS A 140 -10.62 17.43 -3.75
CA LYS A 140 -9.33 18.13 -3.55
C LYS A 140 -9.01 18.40 -2.08
N LYS A 141 -10.01 18.74 -1.25
CA LYS A 141 -9.80 19.05 0.17
C LYS A 141 -9.41 17.79 0.93
N SER A 142 -10.23 16.75 0.85
CA SER A 142 -9.97 15.47 1.54
C SER A 142 -8.69 14.80 1.05
N ARG A 143 -8.37 14.94 -0.24
CA ARG A 143 -7.12 14.45 -0.82
C ARG A 143 -5.91 15.17 -0.21
N ARG A 144 -5.96 16.50 -0.09
CA ARG A 144 -4.89 17.28 0.54
C ARG A 144 -4.74 16.93 2.02
N GLU A 145 -5.85 16.83 2.75
CA GLU A 145 -5.84 16.41 4.17
C GLU A 145 -5.19 15.03 4.35
N HIS A 146 -5.52 14.06 3.47
CA HIS A 146 -4.90 12.74 3.48
C HIS A 146 -3.39 12.84 3.22
N LEU A 147 -2.96 13.51 2.15
CA LEU A 147 -1.54 13.67 1.83
C LEU A 147 -0.77 14.42 2.92
N ASP A 148 -1.36 15.49 3.49
CA ASP A 148 -0.74 16.24 4.58
C ASP A 148 -0.53 15.38 5.83
N SER A 149 -1.43 14.43 6.11
CA SER A 149 -1.28 13.47 7.22
C SER A 149 -0.10 12.51 7.03
N LEU A 150 0.33 12.31 5.79
CA LEU A 150 1.43 11.40 5.42
C LEU A 150 2.80 12.11 5.29
N ARG A 151 2.91 13.43 5.53
CA ARG A 151 4.19 14.17 5.38
C ARG A 151 5.33 13.56 6.17
N GLY A 152 5.06 13.14 7.40
CA GLY A 152 6.02 12.51 8.31
C GLY A 152 6.07 10.99 8.25
N GLU A 153 5.34 10.35 7.33
CA GLU A 153 5.33 8.90 7.23
C GLU A 153 6.70 8.37 6.80
N ARG A 154 7.30 7.51 7.64
CA ARG A 154 8.64 6.95 7.42
C ARG A 154 8.65 5.62 6.69
N ARG A 155 7.51 4.94 6.64
CA ARG A 155 7.36 3.67 5.91
C ARG A 155 7.19 3.95 4.43
N THR A 156 7.51 2.98 3.60
CA THR A 156 7.17 3.00 2.17
C THR A 156 5.66 3.05 2.00
N MET A 157 5.16 3.95 1.17
CA MET A 157 3.73 4.17 0.91
C MET A 157 3.36 3.63 -0.46
N ILE A 158 2.22 2.96 -0.57
CA ILE A 158 1.73 2.38 -1.83
C ILE A 158 0.39 3.00 -2.19
N PHE A 159 0.31 3.57 -3.40
CA PHE A 159 -0.92 4.14 -3.94
C PHE A 159 -1.29 3.44 -5.25
N HIS A 160 -2.57 3.23 -5.48
CA HIS A 160 -3.09 2.86 -6.79
C HIS A 160 -3.50 4.13 -7.55
N GLU A 161 -3.28 4.16 -8.88
CA GLU A 161 -3.69 5.32 -9.65
C GLU A 161 -4.09 4.99 -11.09
N ALA A 162 -5.16 5.62 -11.52
CA ALA A 162 -5.64 5.54 -12.89
C ALA A 162 -4.84 6.48 -13.82
N PRO A 163 -4.62 6.11 -15.09
CA PRO A 163 -3.77 6.89 -16.00
C PRO A 163 -4.22 8.34 -16.15
N HIS A 164 -5.51 8.60 -16.22
CA HIS A 164 -6.05 9.94 -16.41
C HIS A 164 -5.89 10.88 -15.19
N LYS A 165 -5.53 10.35 -14.02
CA LYS A 165 -5.28 11.10 -12.79
C LYS A 165 -3.79 11.22 -12.46
N LEU A 166 -2.93 10.37 -13.05
CA LEU A 166 -1.54 10.21 -12.67
C LEU A 166 -0.76 11.53 -12.62
N ALA A 167 -0.86 12.39 -13.65
CA ALA A 167 -0.12 13.65 -13.68
C ALA A 167 -0.50 14.57 -12.51
N ALA A 168 -1.80 14.69 -12.20
CA ALA A 168 -2.28 15.48 -11.07
C ALA A 168 -1.83 14.88 -9.73
N THR A 169 -1.85 13.56 -9.62
CA THR A 169 -1.40 12.85 -8.43
C THR A 169 0.09 13.06 -8.16
N LEU A 170 0.92 12.95 -9.18
CA LEU A 170 2.36 13.19 -9.07
C LEU A 170 2.68 14.63 -8.67
N ALA A 171 1.93 15.61 -9.20
CA ALA A 171 2.07 17.00 -8.78
C ALA A 171 1.72 17.19 -7.29
N ASP A 172 0.59 16.64 -6.84
CA ASP A 172 0.18 16.73 -5.44
C ASP A 172 1.16 16.01 -4.49
N LEU A 173 1.68 14.84 -4.89
CA LEU A 173 2.69 14.10 -4.12
C LEU A 173 4.02 14.89 -4.04
N ARG A 174 4.49 15.46 -5.16
CA ARG A 174 5.68 16.34 -5.20
C ARG A 174 5.53 17.55 -4.29
N ASP A 175 4.39 18.22 -4.37
CA ASP A 175 4.12 19.44 -3.58
C ASP A 175 4.00 19.13 -2.08
N THR A 176 3.59 17.90 -1.73
CA THR A 176 3.45 17.47 -0.34
C THR A 176 4.76 16.91 0.23
N PHE A 177 5.45 16.04 -0.50
CA PHE A 177 6.59 15.27 0.02
C PHE A 177 7.96 15.79 -0.44
N GLY A 178 7.97 16.77 -1.33
CA GLY A 178 9.18 17.34 -1.92
C GLY A 178 9.60 16.66 -3.23
N PRO A 179 10.30 17.41 -4.12
CA PRO A 179 10.68 16.93 -5.46
C PRO A 179 11.70 15.78 -5.42
N ASP A 180 12.55 15.72 -4.40
CA ASP A 180 13.64 14.75 -4.30
C ASP A 180 13.20 13.39 -3.71
N ARG A 181 11.94 13.29 -3.27
CA ARG A 181 11.39 12.05 -2.70
C ARG A 181 11.40 10.95 -3.75
N GLN A 182 12.00 9.81 -3.41
CA GLN A 182 12.10 8.66 -4.31
C GLN A 182 10.73 8.00 -4.54
N ILE A 183 10.49 7.61 -5.78
CA ILE A 183 9.29 6.90 -6.21
C ILE A 183 9.63 5.81 -7.21
N ALA A 184 8.92 4.70 -7.15
CA ALA A 184 8.84 3.72 -8.22
C ALA A 184 7.41 3.72 -8.79
N LEU A 185 7.29 3.93 -10.09
CA LEU A 185 6.03 3.83 -10.82
C LEU A 185 6.01 2.45 -11.51
N CYS A 186 5.15 1.56 -11.01
CA CYS A 186 4.93 0.25 -11.60
C CYS A 186 3.70 0.33 -12.50
N ARG A 187 3.90 0.14 -13.80
CA ARG A 187 2.88 0.28 -14.82
C ARG A 187 2.59 -1.07 -15.45
N GLU A 188 1.30 -1.36 -15.69
CA GLU A 188 0.85 -2.53 -16.45
C GLU A 188 1.47 -3.85 -15.93
N LEU A 189 1.55 -4.02 -14.62
CA LEU A 189 2.10 -5.22 -13.97
C LEU A 189 1.49 -6.49 -14.56
N THR A 190 2.32 -7.49 -14.83
CA THR A 190 2.02 -8.78 -15.46
C THR A 190 1.58 -8.75 -16.93
N LYS A 191 1.39 -7.56 -17.51
CA LYS A 191 0.95 -7.37 -18.89
C LYS A 191 2.14 -7.22 -19.87
N LEU A 192 1.86 -7.24 -21.17
CA LEU A 192 2.88 -7.13 -22.23
C LEU A 192 3.77 -5.86 -22.13
N HIS A 193 3.21 -4.78 -21.60
CA HIS A 193 3.90 -3.48 -21.49
C HIS A 193 4.23 -3.14 -20.04
N GLU A 194 4.55 -4.17 -19.25
CA GLU A 194 5.01 -3.99 -17.88
C GLU A 194 6.27 -3.15 -17.83
N GLU A 195 6.27 -2.15 -16.95
CA GLU A 195 7.37 -1.23 -16.74
C GLU A 195 7.47 -0.85 -15.27
N THR A 196 8.69 -0.83 -14.74
CA THR A 196 8.98 -0.23 -13.43
C THR A 196 9.98 0.90 -13.58
N ARG A 197 9.52 2.14 -13.45
CA ARG A 197 10.35 3.34 -13.52
C ARG A 197 10.66 3.84 -12.11
N ARG A 198 11.94 3.86 -11.76
CA ARG A 198 12.44 4.39 -10.48
C ARG A 198 13.05 5.75 -10.71
N THR A 199 12.61 6.76 -9.95
CA THR A 199 12.99 8.16 -10.15
C THR A 199 12.63 8.98 -8.90
N THR A 200 12.62 10.30 -9.01
CA THR A 200 12.10 11.21 -7.97
C THR A 200 10.70 11.72 -8.31
N LEU A 201 9.98 12.25 -7.32
CA LEU A 201 8.65 12.85 -7.54
C LEU A 201 8.72 14.04 -8.51
N GLY A 202 9.80 14.84 -8.45
CA GLY A 202 10.00 15.95 -9.37
C GLY A 202 10.12 15.48 -10.81
N GLU A 203 11.05 14.58 -11.10
CA GLU A 203 11.26 14.01 -12.43
C GLU A 203 10.02 13.28 -12.96
N ALA A 204 9.32 12.53 -12.10
CA ALA A 204 8.09 11.84 -12.50
C ALA A 204 6.98 12.83 -12.87
N ALA A 205 6.76 13.88 -12.06
CA ALA A 205 5.75 14.89 -12.30
C ALA A 205 6.01 15.62 -13.62
N ASP A 206 7.26 16.05 -13.87
CA ASP A 206 7.64 16.75 -15.11
C ASP A 206 7.49 15.84 -16.34
N TYR A 207 7.90 14.58 -16.23
CA TYR A 207 7.78 13.63 -17.33
C TYR A 207 6.32 13.39 -17.73
N TYR A 208 5.45 13.08 -16.75
CA TYR A 208 4.05 12.74 -17.04
C TYR A 208 3.17 13.97 -17.29
N ALA A 209 3.61 15.17 -16.96
CA ALA A 209 2.98 16.41 -17.43
C ALA A 209 3.11 16.58 -18.93
N ALA A 210 4.25 16.17 -19.52
CA ALA A 210 4.54 16.26 -20.96
C ALA A 210 4.10 15.01 -21.74
N ASN A 211 4.02 13.84 -21.08
CA ASN A 211 3.77 12.54 -21.70
C ASN A 211 2.51 11.89 -21.10
N PRO A 212 1.33 12.03 -21.74
CA PRO A 212 0.10 11.45 -21.23
C PRO A 212 0.24 9.93 -20.98
N PRO A 213 -0.02 9.44 -19.77
CA PRO A 213 0.17 8.05 -19.44
C PRO A 213 -0.95 7.16 -20.02
N LYS A 214 -0.61 5.88 -20.27
CA LYS A 214 -1.56 4.83 -20.62
C LYS A 214 -1.35 3.64 -19.68
N GLY A 215 -2.44 2.90 -19.41
CA GLY A 215 -2.40 1.73 -18.54
C GLY A 215 -2.55 2.07 -17.06
N GLU A 216 -2.55 1.06 -16.23
CA GLU A 216 -2.76 1.16 -14.78
C GLU A 216 -1.44 1.31 -14.05
N PHE A 217 -1.45 2.04 -12.94
CA PHE A 217 -0.26 2.35 -12.17
C PHE A 217 -0.40 1.97 -10.70
N VAL A 218 0.69 1.44 -10.16
CA VAL A 218 0.94 1.40 -8.73
C VAL A 218 2.14 2.30 -8.43
N LEU A 219 1.96 3.26 -7.53
CA LEU A 219 2.98 4.20 -7.11
C LEU A 219 3.53 3.73 -5.77
N VAL A 220 4.82 3.47 -5.71
CA VAL A 220 5.51 3.11 -4.47
C VAL A 220 6.42 4.28 -4.10
N VAL A 221 6.07 5.00 -3.03
CA VAL A 221 6.75 6.23 -2.60
C VAL A 221 7.57 5.96 -1.36
N ALA A 222 8.82 6.40 -1.35
CA ALA A 222 9.68 6.28 -0.18
C ALA A 222 9.12 7.04 1.02
N GLY A 223 9.29 6.50 2.21
CA GLY A 223 8.99 7.20 3.46
C GLY A 223 9.85 8.45 3.66
N ALA A 224 9.44 9.31 4.59
CA ALA A 224 10.24 10.44 5.01
C ALA A 224 11.60 9.94 5.51
N GLN A 225 12.67 10.49 4.97
CA GLN A 225 13.98 10.27 5.56
C GLN A 225 13.96 10.88 6.96
N GLN A 226 14.56 10.18 7.90
CA GLN A 226 14.93 10.83 9.13
C GLN A 226 15.80 12.00 8.69
N GLU A 227 15.45 13.23 9.06
CA GLU A 227 16.46 14.27 9.05
C GLU A 227 17.56 13.69 9.96
N THR A 228 18.57 13.11 9.37
CA THR A 228 19.86 13.04 10.03
C THR A 228 20.23 14.50 10.14
N GLY A 229 19.92 15.09 11.28
CA GLY A 229 20.43 16.40 11.65
C GLY A 229 21.91 16.34 11.29
N ALA A 230 22.42 17.32 10.57
CA ALA A 230 23.76 17.32 10.00
C ALA A 230 24.67 16.54 10.97
N VAL A 231 25.35 15.50 10.47
CA VAL A 231 26.14 14.62 11.32
C VAL A 231 27.07 15.56 12.08
N VAL A 232 26.65 15.92 13.30
CA VAL A 232 27.40 16.85 14.13
C VAL A 232 28.73 16.16 14.37
N THR A 233 29.79 16.75 13.85
CA THR A 233 31.13 16.23 14.06
C THR A 233 31.46 16.28 15.55
N LEU A 234 32.39 15.47 16.01
CA LEU A 234 32.81 15.51 17.39
C LEU A 234 33.30 16.94 17.79
N GLU A 235 33.91 17.66 16.86
CA GLU A 235 34.39 19.05 17.07
C GLU A 235 33.21 20.00 17.28
N GLU A 236 32.20 19.96 16.44
CA GLU A 236 30.98 20.77 16.59
C GLU A 236 30.19 20.39 17.85
N GLY A 237 30.16 19.10 18.21
CA GLY A 237 29.56 18.64 19.48
C GLY A 237 30.32 19.18 20.69
N VAL A 238 31.63 19.21 20.64
CA VAL A 238 32.48 19.80 21.73
C VAL A 238 32.22 21.30 21.83
N GLU A 239 32.10 22.04 20.76
CA GLU A 239 31.78 23.48 20.80
C GLU A 239 30.41 23.72 21.45
N GLN A 240 29.39 22.89 21.14
CA GLN A 240 28.08 22.96 21.82
C GLN A 240 28.19 22.67 23.33
N VAL A 241 28.98 21.67 23.73
CA VAL A 241 29.23 21.38 25.16
C VAL A 241 29.90 22.56 25.88
N LEU A 242 30.89 23.21 25.26
CA LEU A 242 31.57 24.37 25.82
C LEU A 242 30.63 25.59 25.93
N ALA A 243 29.78 25.82 24.89
CA ALA A 243 28.79 26.89 24.94
C ALA A 243 27.78 26.71 26.09
N LEU A 244 27.30 25.49 26.34
CA LEU A 244 26.42 25.17 27.50
C LEU A 244 27.15 25.35 28.84
N ARG A 245 28.46 25.03 28.90
CA ARG A 245 29.26 25.26 30.08
C ARG A 245 29.42 26.75 30.36
N GLU A 246 29.63 27.58 29.39
CA GLU A 246 29.72 29.06 29.53
C GLU A 246 28.38 29.64 30.05
N GLN A 247 27.25 29.01 29.75
CA GLN A 247 25.94 29.36 30.27
C GLN A 247 25.69 28.86 31.68
N GLY A 248 26.72 28.25 32.35
CA GLY A 248 26.68 27.82 33.73
C GLY A 248 26.31 26.35 33.98
N MET A 249 26.17 25.57 32.91
CA MET A 249 25.90 24.13 33.03
C MET A 249 27.15 23.37 33.43
N ARG A 250 27.02 22.32 34.28
CA ARG A 250 28.15 21.45 34.60
C ARG A 250 28.59 20.67 33.36
N LEU A 251 29.88 20.57 33.12
CA LEU A 251 30.46 19.90 31.94
C LEU A 251 29.89 18.50 31.69
N LYS A 252 29.66 17.72 32.75
CA LYS A 252 29.07 16.37 32.64
C LYS A 252 27.61 16.37 32.16
N ASP A 253 26.84 17.39 32.56
CA ASP A 253 25.43 17.54 32.18
C ASP A 253 25.32 18.11 30.75
N ALA A 254 26.16 19.08 30.38
CA ALA A 254 26.28 19.58 29.02
C ALA A 254 26.65 18.49 28.00
N ALA A 255 27.66 17.64 28.34
CA ALA A 255 28.03 16.51 27.50
C ALA A 255 26.91 15.48 27.36
N ARG A 256 26.06 15.28 28.38
CA ARG A 256 24.89 14.41 28.28
C ARG A 256 23.84 15.00 27.38
N GLU A 257 23.50 16.26 27.51
CA GLU A 257 22.49 16.97 26.73
C GLU A 257 22.86 17.00 25.25
N VAL A 258 24.10 17.33 24.93
CA VAL A 258 24.57 17.30 23.52
C VAL A 258 24.57 15.88 22.97
N ALA A 259 24.95 14.86 23.76
CA ALA A 259 24.90 13.46 23.31
C ALA A 259 23.48 12.98 22.98
N GLU A 260 22.48 13.38 23.77
CA GLU A 260 21.07 13.05 23.56
C GLU A 260 20.52 13.66 22.24
N HIS A 261 20.96 14.86 21.88
CA HIS A 261 20.50 15.57 20.68
C HIS A 261 21.30 15.22 19.42
N THR A 262 22.59 14.88 19.54
CA THR A 262 23.48 14.64 18.39
C THR A 262 23.73 13.17 18.10
N GLY A 263 23.44 12.26 19.05
CA GLY A 263 23.79 10.85 18.96
C GLY A 263 25.29 10.55 19.16
N LEU A 264 26.10 11.56 19.47
CA LEU A 264 27.52 11.39 19.79
C LEU A 264 27.72 10.73 21.15
N SER A 265 28.89 10.08 21.33
CA SER A 265 29.25 9.47 22.59
C SER A 265 29.45 10.52 23.67
N LYS A 266 28.67 10.45 24.77
CA LYS A 266 28.82 11.33 25.94
C LYS A 266 30.25 11.33 26.50
N ASN A 267 30.91 10.16 26.50
CA ASN A 267 32.24 10.02 27.06
C ASN A 267 33.28 10.70 26.16
N GLU A 268 33.15 10.61 24.85
CA GLU A 268 34.03 11.29 23.90
C GLU A 268 33.82 12.79 23.94
N LEU A 269 32.57 13.28 23.97
CA LEU A 269 32.27 14.70 24.14
C LEU A 269 32.86 15.26 25.44
N TYR A 270 32.67 14.55 26.57
CA TYR A 270 33.20 14.97 27.88
C TYR A 270 34.70 15.02 27.87
N THR A 271 35.40 13.98 27.38
CA THR A 271 36.86 13.90 27.36
C THR A 271 37.44 14.95 26.41
N ALA A 272 36.86 15.14 25.24
CA ALA A 272 37.35 16.15 24.30
C ALA A 272 37.12 17.59 24.82
N ALA A 273 35.99 17.87 25.46
CA ALA A 273 35.72 19.17 26.06
C ALA A 273 36.53 19.46 27.34
N LEU A 274 37.02 18.43 28.05
CA LEU A 274 37.88 18.59 29.21
C LEU A 274 39.30 18.99 28.81
N ASN A 275 39.74 18.58 27.60
CA ASN A 275 41.09 18.82 27.08
C ASN A 275 41.20 20.15 26.27
N ARG A 276 40.11 20.91 26.16
CA ARG A 276 40.06 22.28 25.64
C ARG A 276 39.81 23.30 26.74
#